data_b264679c8ed106d345de0a71890f5676
#
_entry.id   b264679c8ed106d345de0a71890f5676
#
_cell.length_a   1.000
_cell.length_b   1.000
_cell.length_c   1.000
_cell.angle_alpha   90.00
_cell.angle_beta   90.00
_cell.angle_gamma   90.00
#
_symmetry.space_group_name_H-M   'P 1'
#
loop_
_entity.id
_entity.type
_entity.pdbx_description
1 polymer ?
#
loop_
_entity_poly.entity_id
_entity_poly.type
_entity_poly.pdbx_seq_one_letter_code
_entity_poly.pdbx_strand_id
1 'polypeptide(L)'
;MPQASQTRRAGDRLRDAFSVTGTVTQVDQIARRMLRIRIEGDGISRLSWIPGQHVRVHVADMLDPRSWLRPRDLLRTYSVWQHDTGIELCVLDHDTGGPGARWARQLRAGQPVSFSRPEGTLVLGEGAYHVFAGEETAAVAFGAMLRALPPAAEAYGVIEADEPEDVLPLSRQLQWQYRQGRPAAASQALLEAFTGLQLPSAPGIAYLAGEARTIQLLRRHLVTERGWPRQAIRTKPFWTPGKRGLD
;
A
#
# COMPACT_ATOMS: atom_id res chain seq x y z
N MET A 1 5.71 3.08 -46.89
CA MET A 1 6.11 3.11 -45.47
C MET A 1 5.03 3.72 -44.57
N PRO A 2 3.89 3.04 -44.29
CA PRO A 2 2.91 3.54 -43.29
C PRO A 2 2.58 2.56 -42.15
N GLN A 3 3.25 1.41 -41.98
CA GLN A 3 2.85 0.42 -40.96
C GLN A 3 3.36 0.70 -39.55
N ALA A 4 4.43 1.46 -39.34
CA ALA A 4 5.00 1.75 -38.02
C ALA A 4 4.15 2.74 -37.19
N SER A 5 3.31 3.56 -37.83
CA SER A 5 2.47 4.55 -37.12
C SER A 5 1.16 3.97 -36.58
N GLN A 6 0.66 2.90 -37.18
CA GLN A 6 -0.60 2.26 -36.74
C GLN A 6 -0.40 1.36 -35.52
N THR A 7 0.74 0.66 -35.43
CA THR A 7 1.08 -0.18 -34.27
C THR A 7 1.35 0.65 -33.01
N ARG A 8 1.97 1.81 -33.13
CA ARG A 8 2.11 2.75 -32.01
C ARG A 8 0.76 3.24 -31.48
N ARG A 9 -0.15 3.65 -32.38
CA ARG A 9 -1.49 4.13 -31.99
C ARG A 9 -2.37 3.05 -31.35
N ALA A 10 -2.22 1.79 -31.71
CA ALA A 10 -2.97 0.68 -31.09
C ALA A 10 -2.44 0.37 -29.68
N GLY A 11 -1.11 0.40 -29.48
CA GLY A 11 -0.49 0.25 -28.15
C GLY A 11 -0.83 1.41 -27.19
N ASP A 12 -0.88 2.63 -27.71
CA ASP A 12 -1.26 3.80 -26.94
C ASP A 12 -2.75 3.77 -26.54
N ARG A 13 -3.64 3.37 -27.43
CA ARG A 13 -5.09 3.20 -27.14
C ARG A 13 -5.36 2.09 -26.15
N LEU A 14 -4.62 0.99 -26.17
CA LEU A 14 -4.71 -0.07 -25.16
C LEU A 14 -4.19 0.40 -23.79
N ARG A 15 -3.12 1.19 -23.75
CA ARG A 15 -2.64 1.80 -22.51
C ARG A 15 -3.65 2.80 -21.94
N ASP A 16 -4.20 3.67 -22.78
CA ASP A 16 -5.21 4.66 -22.40
C ASP A 16 -6.50 4.00 -21.87
N ALA A 17 -6.86 2.82 -22.35
CA ALA A 17 -8.03 2.08 -21.88
C ALA A 17 -7.86 1.51 -20.45
N PHE A 18 -6.62 1.35 -19.97
CA PHE A 18 -6.31 0.77 -18.66
C PHE A 18 -5.63 1.74 -17.68
N SER A 19 -5.22 2.93 -18.12
CA SER A 19 -4.59 3.95 -17.29
C SER A 19 -5.51 5.13 -17.04
N VAL A 20 -5.44 5.65 -15.82
CA VAL A 20 -6.07 6.90 -15.40
C VAL A 20 -4.98 7.95 -15.33
N THR A 21 -5.24 9.15 -15.84
CA THR A 21 -4.31 10.29 -15.74
C THR A 21 -4.95 11.38 -14.90
N GLY A 22 -4.17 11.94 -14.00
CA GLY A 22 -4.55 13.10 -13.20
C GLY A 22 -3.39 14.04 -13.01
N THR A 23 -3.64 15.15 -12.32
CA THR A 23 -2.65 16.16 -11.96
C THR A 23 -2.43 16.13 -10.45
N VAL A 24 -1.18 16.18 -10.03
CA VAL A 24 -0.82 16.36 -8.61
C VAL A 24 -1.32 17.73 -8.15
N THR A 25 -2.16 17.77 -7.15
CA THR A 25 -2.64 19.02 -6.55
C THR A 25 -1.95 19.34 -5.24
N GLN A 26 -1.48 18.31 -4.51
CA GLN A 26 -0.82 18.48 -3.25
C GLN A 26 0.24 17.39 -3.02
N VAL A 27 1.37 17.78 -2.45
CA VAL A 27 2.39 16.87 -1.90
C VAL A 27 2.78 17.41 -0.54
N ASP A 28 2.55 16.62 0.51
CA ASP A 28 2.88 16.99 1.89
C ASP A 28 3.38 15.78 2.67
N GLN A 29 3.98 16.05 3.81
CA GLN A 29 4.50 15.04 4.71
C GLN A 29 3.43 14.71 5.76
N ILE A 30 2.93 13.46 5.76
CA ILE A 30 1.93 12.98 6.72
C ILE A 30 2.56 12.31 7.96
N ALA A 31 3.82 11.86 7.81
CA ALA A 31 4.69 11.38 8.89
C ALA A 31 6.15 11.61 8.46
N ARG A 32 7.12 11.49 9.38
CA ARG A 32 8.54 11.83 9.13
C ARG A 32 9.08 11.29 7.80
N ARG A 33 8.74 10.05 7.46
CA ARG A 33 9.19 9.40 6.22
C ARG A 33 8.04 9.00 5.29
N MET A 34 6.86 9.60 5.43
CA MET A 34 5.73 9.28 4.59
C MET A 34 5.22 10.52 3.88
N LEU A 35 5.32 10.52 2.55
CA LEU A 35 4.79 11.56 1.68
C LEU A 35 3.37 11.21 1.28
N ARG A 36 2.42 12.14 1.46
CA ARG A 36 1.07 12.06 0.93
C ARG A 36 0.99 12.85 -0.36
N ILE A 37 0.44 12.24 -1.39
CA ILE A 37 0.31 12.79 -2.74
C ILE A 37 -1.16 12.76 -3.10
N ARG A 38 -1.76 13.94 -3.36
CA ARG A 38 -3.12 14.07 -3.85
C ARG A 38 -3.11 14.29 -5.35
N ILE A 39 -3.91 13.51 -6.07
CA ILE A 39 -4.03 13.53 -7.53
C ILE A 39 -5.49 13.75 -7.88
N GLU A 40 -5.79 14.74 -8.70
CA GLU A 40 -7.12 15.08 -9.17
C GLU A 40 -7.18 15.07 -10.70
N GLY A 41 -8.38 14.91 -11.27
CA GLY A 41 -8.59 14.93 -12.71
C GLY A 41 -9.94 14.37 -13.10
N ASP A 42 -10.29 14.59 -14.36
CA ASP A 42 -11.56 14.15 -14.92
C ASP A 42 -11.71 12.63 -14.82
N GLY A 43 -12.79 12.18 -14.20
CA GLY A 43 -13.09 10.77 -14.03
C GLY A 43 -12.45 10.10 -12.83
N ILE A 44 -11.50 10.73 -12.10
CA ILE A 44 -10.91 10.15 -10.88
C ILE A 44 -12.00 9.97 -9.80
N SER A 45 -12.84 10.96 -9.59
CA SER A 45 -13.95 10.89 -8.63
C SER A 45 -14.98 9.78 -8.93
N ARG A 46 -14.98 9.25 -10.17
CA ARG A 46 -15.88 8.17 -10.60
C ARG A 46 -15.23 6.79 -10.57
N LEU A 47 -13.98 6.68 -10.12
CA LEU A 47 -13.31 5.40 -10.02
C LEU A 47 -14.01 4.56 -8.94
N SER A 48 -14.33 3.32 -9.28
CA SER A 48 -14.73 2.34 -8.27
C SER A 48 -13.50 1.97 -7.44
N TRP A 49 -13.60 2.15 -6.14
CA TRP A 49 -12.54 1.83 -5.19
C TRP A 49 -13.14 1.22 -3.92
N ILE A 50 -12.46 0.23 -3.38
CA ILE A 50 -12.76 -0.40 -2.10
C ILE A 50 -11.57 -0.19 -1.18
N PRO A 51 -11.76 0.28 0.07
CA PRO A 51 -10.68 0.43 1.05
C PRO A 51 -9.80 -0.81 1.20
N GLY A 52 -8.47 -0.59 1.06
CA GLY A 52 -7.45 -1.64 1.01
C GLY A 52 -6.94 -1.96 -0.39
N GLN A 53 -7.64 -1.53 -1.45
CA GLN A 53 -7.14 -1.62 -2.82
C GLN A 53 -5.95 -0.68 -3.08
N HIS A 54 -5.23 -0.97 -4.14
CA HIS A 54 -4.04 -0.24 -4.58
C HIS A 54 -4.15 0.14 -6.06
N VAL A 55 -3.26 1.02 -6.48
CA VAL A 55 -3.04 1.39 -7.87
C VAL A 55 -1.58 1.14 -8.26
N ARG A 56 -1.32 0.94 -9.56
CA ARG A 56 0.04 0.87 -10.11
C ARG A 56 0.35 2.20 -10.77
N VAL A 57 1.33 2.90 -10.25
CA VAL A 57 1.72 4.24 -10.70
C VAL A 57 2.92 4.15 -11.63
N HIS A 58 2.88 4.89 -12.72
CA HIS A 58 4.03 5.08 -13.61
C HIS A 58 5.03 6.05 -12.96
N VAL A 59 6.16 5.53 -12.47
CA VAL A 59 7.16 6.30 -11.71
C VAL A 59 8.40 6.66 -12.53
N ALA A 60 8.54 6.14 -13.76
CA ALA A 60 9.64 6.46 -14.65
C ALA A 60 9.13 7.25 -15.86
N ASP A 61 9.98 8.12 -16.40
CA ASP A 61 9.69 8.81 -17.64
C ASP A 61 9.64 7.80 -18.79
N MET A 62 8.44 7.61 -19.33
CA MET A 62 8.21 6.69 -20.45
C MET A 62 8.82 7.20 -21.77
N LEU A 63 9.22 8.46 -21.83
CA LEU A 63 9.89 9.06 -22.98
C LEU A 63 11.42 8.89 -22.91
N ASP A 64 11.98 8.56 -21.74
CA ASP A 64 13.40 8.23 -21.63
C ASP A 64 13.67 6.81 -22.19
N PRO A 65 14.45 6.66 -23.28
CA PRO A 65 14.79 5.34 -23.83
C PRO A 65 15.46 4.40 -22.83
N ARG A 66 16.14 4.95 -21.81
CA ARG A 66 16.78 4.14 -20.74
C ARG A 66 15.76 3.46 -19.84
N SER A 67 14.56 4.00 -19.73
CA SER A 67 13.44 3.39 -18.97
C SER A 67 13.00 2.06 -19.58
N TRP A 68 13.09 1.91 -20.90
CA TRP A 68 12.75 0.67 -21.62
C TRP A 68 13.74 -0.47 -21.39
N LEU A 69 14.96 -0.16 -20.95
CA LEU A 69 15.94 -1.17 -20.57
C LEU A 69 15.64 -1.79 -19.19
N ARG A 70 14.71 -1.21 -18.42
CA ARG A 70 14.33 -1.65 -17.07
C ARG A 70 12.81 -1.58 -16.87
N PRO A 71 12.02 -2.39 -17.61
CA PRO A 71 10.56 -2.30 -17.56
C PRO A 71 9.97 -2.50 -16.15
N ARG A 72 10.65 -3.25 -15.28
CA ARG A 72 10.25 -3.43 -13.88
C ARG A 72 10.40 -2.17 -13.02
N ASP A 73 11.12 -1.17 -13.48
CA ASP A 73 11.29 0.12 -12.79
C ASP A 73 10.20 1.14 -13.18
N LEU A 74 9.40 0.84 -14.20
CA LEU A 74 8.37 1.74 -14.73
C LEU A 74 7.14 1.87 -13.82
N LEU A 75 6.78 0.81 -13.11
CA LEU A 75 5.57 0.75 -12.29
C LEU A 75 5.90 0.52 -10.83
N ARG A 76 5.14 1.17 -9.95
CA ARG A 76 5.13 0.89 -8.51
C ARG A 76 3.71 0.83 -8.00
N THR A 77 3.48 -0.13 -7.12
CA THR A 77 2.19 -0.36 -6.48
C THR A 77 2.10 0.43 -5.19
N TYR A 78 1.04 1.23 -5.06
CA TYR A 78 0.75 2.00 -3.86
C TYR A 78 -0.68 1.76 -3.41
N SER A 79 -0.88 1.48 -2.13
CA SER A 79 -2.21 1.44 -1.53
C SER A 79 -2.85 2.82 -1.59
N VAL A 80 -4.14 2.85 -1.89
CA VAL A 80 -4.91 4.10 -1.86
C VAL A 80 -5.20 4.44 -0.41
N TRP A 81 -4.73 5.61 0.01
CA TRP A 81 -4.98 6.15 1.35
C TRP A 81 -6.41 6.66 1.47
N GLN A 82 -6.85 7.45 0.52
CA GLN A 82 -8.19 8.03 0.47
C GLN A 82 -8.62 8.26 -0.98
N HIS A 83 -9.93 8.18 -1.21
CA HIS A 83 -10.54 8.50 -2.48
C HIS A 83 -11.86 9.24 -2.23
N ASP A 84 -11.97 10.42 -2.82
CA ASP A 84 -13.16 11.29 -2.82
C ASP A 84 -13.31 11.97 -4.19
N THR A 85 -13.12 13.29 -4.30
CA THR A 85 -13.01 14.01 -5.58
C THR A 85 -11.68 13.77 -6.27
N GLY A 86 -10.66 13.35 -5.50
CA GLY A 86 -9.33 12.94 -5.94
C GLY A 86 -8.93 11.62 -5.33
N ILE A 87 -7.72 11.17 -5.63
CA ILE A 87 -7.10 9.99 -5.03
C ILE A 87 -5.85 10.41 -4.24
N GLU A 88 -5.69 9.87 -3.04
CA GLU A 88 -4.51 10.09 -2.21
C GLU A 88 -3.69 8.82 -2.07
N LEU A 89 -2.39 8.95 -2.32
CA LEU A 89 -1.40 7.90 -2.14
C LEU A 89 -0.43 8.32 -1.04
N CYS A 90 -0.01 7.37 -0.21
CA CYS A 90 1.07 7.59 0.73
C CYS A 90 2.27 6.75 0.31
N VAL A 91 3.43 7.40 0.19
CA VAL A 91 4.68 6.80 -0.29
C VAL A 91 5.74 6.89 0.80
N LEU A 92 6.25 5.74 1.21
CA LEU A 92 7.36 5.69 2.16
C LEU A 92 8.65 6.19 1.49
N ASP A 93 9.18 7.26 2.06
CA ASP A 93 10.48 7.81 1.68
C ASP A 93 11.58 7.13 2.48
N HIS A 94 12.15 6.08 1.92
CA HIS A 94 13.26 5.35 2.55
C HIS A 94 14.62 5.79 1.96
N ASP A 95 15.64 5.84 2.79
CA ASP A 95 16.95 6.42 2.47
C ASP A 95 17.67 5.77 1.28
N THR A 96 17.45 4.47 1.03
CA THR A 96 18.07 3.73 -0.07
C THR A 96 17.52 4.13 -1.45
N GLY A 97 16.51 4.99 -1.50
CA GLY A 97 16.08 5.71 -2.71
C GLY A 97 15.69 4.84 -3.90
N GLY A 98 14.80 3.86 -3.72
CA GLY A 98 14.20 3.13 -4.85
C GLY A 98 13.51 4.07 -5.85
N PRO A 99 13.20 3.60 -7.09
CA PRO A 99 12.57 4.45 -8.10
C PRO A 99 11.32 5.18 -7.62
N GLY A 100 10.49 4.51 -6.81
CA GLY A 100 9.26 5.10 -6.27
C GLY A 100 9.50 6.22 -5.27
N ALA A 101 10.45 6.07 -4.33
CA ALA A 101 10.80 7.11 -3.38
C ALA A 101 11.42 8.32 -4.09
N ARG A 102 12.30 8.09 -5.07
CA ARG A 102 12.86 9.18 -5.90
C ARG A 102 11.79 9.93 -6.67
N TRP A 103 10.85 9.21 -7.28
CA TRP A 103 9.71 9.79 -7.96
C TRP A 103 8.89 10.67 -7.01
N ALA A 104 8.52 10.16 -5.85
CA ALA A 104 7.72 10.89 -4.88
C ALA A 104 8.39 12.18 -4.38
N ARG A 105 9.72 12.15 -4.11
CA ARG A 105 10.49 13.34 -3.71
C ARG A 105 10.53 14.43 -4.79
N GLN A 106 10.47 14.04 -6.05
CA GLN A 106 10.56 14.96 -7.18
C GLN A 106 9.20 15.54 -7.59
N LEU A 107 8.10 14.93 -7.13
CA LEU A 107 6.76 15.41 -7.48
C LEU A 107 6.49 16.82 -6.96
N ARG A 108 5.78 17.58 -7.79
CA ARG A 108 5.30 18.93 -7.48
C ARG A 108 3.87 19.09 -7.96
N ALA A 109 3.11 19.98 -7.32
CA ALA A 109 1.79 20.36 -7.81
C ALA A 109 1.86 20.82 -9.28
N GLY A 110 0.87 20.47 -10.05
CA GLY A 110 0.77 20.74 -11.49
C GLY A 110 1.35 19.63 -12.39
N GLN A 111 2.07 18.64 -11.84
CA GLN A 111 2.65 17.57 -12.65
C GLN A 111 1.61 16.46 -12.94
N PRO A 112 1.61 15.91 -14.18
CA PRO A 112 0.73 14.80 -14.53
C PRO A 112 1.24 13.49 -13.92
N VAL A 113 0.30 12.64 -13.51
CA VAL A 113 0.57 11.28 -13.02
C VAL A 113 -0.40 10.32 -13.68
N SER A 114 0.13 9.21 -14.19
CA SER A 114 -0.68 8.12 -14.74
C SER A 114 -0.60 6.88 -13.86
N PHE A 115 -1.76 6.25 -13.64
CA PHE A 115 -1.86 5.07 -12.78
C PHE A 115 -2.98 4.13 -13.25
N SER A 116 -2.95 2.86 -12.80
CA SER A 116 -4.00 1.89 -13.10
C SER A 116 -5.30 2.24 -12.37
N ARG A 117 -6.42 1.64 -12.79
CA ARG A 117 -7.61 1.61 -11.94
C ARG A 117 -7.29 0.91 -10.62
N PRO A 118 -8.01 1.26 -9.50
CA PRO A 118 -7.87 0.56 -8.24
C PRO A 118 -8.14 -0.95 -8.39
N GLU A 119 -7.26 -1.77 -7.81
CA GLU A 119 -7.32 -3.24 -7.87
C GLU A 119 -6.82 -3.87 -6.57
N GLY A 120 -7.02 -5.18 -6.41
CA GLY A 120 -6.51 -5.96 -5.29
C GLY A 120 -7.61 -6.53 -4.40
N THR A 121 -7.23 -7.57 -3.65
CA THR A 121 -8.12 -8.39 -2.83
C THR A 121 -7.94 -8.21 -1.33
N LEU A 122 -7.00 -7.35 -0.90
CA LEU A 122 -6.85 -6.98 0.51
C LEU A 122 -7.91 -5.95 0.89
N VAL A 123 -9.14 -6.41 1.06
CA VAL A 123 -10.31 -5.57 1.40
C VAL A 123 -11.01 -6.12 2.64
N LEU A 124 -11.86 -5.31 3.26
CA LEU A 124 -12.63 -5.76 4.43
C LEU A 124 -13.51 -6.97 4.09
N GLY A 125 -13.61 -7.89 5.03
CA GLY A 125 -14.55 -9.00 5.03
C GLY A 125 -15.48 -8.92 6.23
N GLU A 126 -16.49 -9.77 6.27
CA GLU A 126 -17.37 -9.91 7.40
C GLU A 126 -16.70 -10.72 8.50
N GLY A 127 -16.77 -10.26 9.76
CA GLY A 127 -16.19 -10.92 10.92
C GLY A 127 -16.64 -10.26 12.21
N ALA A 128 -16.57 -11.02 13.30
CA ALA A 128 -16.94 -10.52 14.63
C ALA A 128 -16.03 -9.36 15.07
N TYR A 129 -14.76 -9.40 14.68
CA TYR A 129 -13.78 -8.37 14.91
C TYR A 129 -12.67 -8.44 13.85
N HIS A 130 -11.85 -7.41 13.76
CA HIS A 130 -10.81 -7.25 12.75
C HIS A 130 -9.43 -7.11 13.39
N VAL A 131 -8.42 -7.79 12.83
CA VAL A 131 -7.04 -7.73 13.31
C VAL A 131 -6.13 -7.24 12.19
N PHE A 132 -5.31 -6.23 12.47
CA PHE A 132 -4.40 -5.63 11.50
C PHE A 132 -2.96 -5.78 11.99
N ALA A 133 -2.07 -6.34 11.15
CA ALA A 133 -0.65 -6.38 11.48
C ALA A 133 0.24 -6.26 10.26
N GLY A 134 1.27 -5.44 10.40
CA GLY A 134 2.24 -5.14 9.35
C GLY A 134 3.17 -4.00 9.75
N GLU A 135 3.92 -3.49 8.79
CA GLU A 135 4.79 -2.33 9.03
C GLU A 135 4.23 -1.06 8.35
N GLU A 136 4.96 0.06 8.41
CA GLU A 136 4.47 1.38 8.00
C GLU A 136 3.89 1.45 6.57
N THR A 137 4.35 0.60 5.62
CA THR A 137 3.75 0.58 4.29
C THR A 137 2.35 -0.04 4.30
N ALA A 138 2.10 -1.00 5.21
CA ALA A 138 0.78 -1.58 5.41
C ALA A 138 -0.19 -0.61 6.07
N ALA A 139 0.30 0.30 6.91
CA ALA A 139 -0.51 1.31 7.60
C ALA A 139 -1.35 2.15 6.63
N VAL A 140 -0.89 2.33 5.39
CA VAL A 140 -1.63 3.06 4.34
C VAL A 140 -2.93 2.34 3.99
N ALA A 141 -2.86 1.05 3.64
CA ALA A 141 -4.04 0.23 3.35
C ALA A 141 -4.94 0.10 4.60
N PHE A 142 -4.34 -0.14 5.75
CA PHE A 142 -5.06 -0.29 7.00
C PHE A 142 -5.79 0.99 7.41
N GLY A 143 -5.19 2.16 7.22
CA GLY A 143 -5.85 3.43 7.48
C GLY A 143 -7.13 3.64 6.66
N ALA A 144 -7.10 3.28 5.39
CA ALA A 144 -8.29 3.29 4.54
C ALA A 144 -9.36 2.29 5.02
N MET A 145 -8.94 1.07 5.36
CA MET A 145 -9.84 0.03 5.85
C MET A 145 -10.45 0.38 7.22
N LEU A 146 -9.65 0.92 8.14
CA LEU A 146 -10.11 1.33 9.48
C LEU A 146 -11.15 2.45 9.42
N ARG A 147 -11.02 3.39 8.47
CA ARG A 147 -12.04 4.43 8.24
C ARG A 147 -13.37 3.86 7.72
N ALA A 148 -13.30 2.77 6.99
CA ALA A 148 -14.49 2.12 6.41
C ALA A 148 -15.18 1.12 7.36
N LEU A 149 -14.56 0.78 8.48
CA LEU A 149 -15.19 -0.09 9.47
C LEU A 149 -16.40 0.60 10.11
N PRO A 150 -17.52 -0.13 10.31
CA PRO A 150 -18.65 0.36 11.08
C PRO A 150 -18.20 0.85 12.47
N PRO A 151 -18.82 1.90 13.04
CA PRO A 151 -18.43 2.42 14.36
C PRO A 151 -18.39 1.37 15.47
N ALA A 152 -19.30 0.42 15.45
CA ALA A 152 -19.41 -0.65 16.46
C ALA A 152 -18.44 -1.83 16.21
N ALA A 153 -17.75 -1.90 15.06
CA ALA A 153 -16.82 -2.98 14.78
C ALA A 153 -15.57 -2.86 15.65
N GLU A 154 -15.17 -3.95 16.29
CA GLU A 154 -13.93 -4.01 17.05
C GLU A 154 -12.72 -4.18 16.13
N ALA A 155 -11.65 -3.44 16.41
CA ALA A 155 -10.40 -3.51 15.68
C ALA A 155 -9.23 -3.65 16.66
N TYR A 156 -8.43 -4.66 16.44
CA TYR A 156 -7.19 -4.95 17.16
C TYR A 156 -6.02 -4.86 16.19
N GLY A 157 -4.81 -4.72 16.70
CA GLY A 157 -3.65 -4.87 15.84
C GLY A 157 -2.40 -4.20 16.35
N VAL A 158 -1.32 -4.49 15.65
CA VAL A 158 -0.03 -3.86 15.86
C VAL A 158 0.61 -3.50 14.52
N ILE A 159 1.11 -2.29 14.44
CA ILE A 159 1.83 -1.79 13.27
C ILE A 159 3.25 -1.44 13.71
N GLU A 160 4.22 -1.87 12.93
CA GLU A 160 5.61 -1.53 13.19
C GLU A 160 6.00 -0.29 12.40
N ALA A 161 6.60 0.68 13.07
CA ALA A 161 7.25 1.83 12.47
C ALA A 161 8.72 1.89 12.89
N ASP A 162 9.53 2.71 12.24
CA ASP A 162 10.91 2.87 12.67
C ASP A 162 10.98 3.65 13.98
N GLU A 163 10.36 4.83 13.99
CA GLU A 163 10.35 5.75 15.12
C GLU A 163 8.92 6.28 15.38
N PRO A 164 8.64 6.89 16.54
CA PRO A 164 7.33 7.47 16.83
C PRO A 164 6.86 8.50 15.81
N GLU A 165 7.77 9.24 15.21
CA GLU A 165 7.49 10.27 14.19
C GLU A 165 7.07 9.68 12.83
N ASP A 166 7.23 8.36 12.64
CA ASP A 166 6.82 7.65 11.43
C ASP A 166 5.38 7.09 11.50
N VAL A 167 4.69 7.34 12.62
CA VAL A 167 3.30 6.89 12.85
C VAL A 167 2.34 7.65 11.94
N LEU A 168 1.49 6.90 11.21
CA LEU A 168 0.41 7.47 10.42
C LEU A 168 -0.82 7.77 11.30
N PRO A 169 -1.59 8.86 11.02
CA PRO A 169 -2.81 9.18 11.74
C PRO A 169 -3.93 8.21 11.35
N LEU A 170 -4.18 7.20 12.17
CA LEU A 170 -5.24 6.22 11.95
C LEU A 170 -6.53 6.68 12.63
N SER A 171 -7.68 6.33 12.05
CA SER A 171 -9.02 6.65 12.59
C SER A 171 -9.38 5.81 13.83
N ARG A 172 -8.63 4.74 14.10
CA ARG A 172 -8.78 3.88 15.27
C ARG A 172 -7.43 3.61 15.90
N GLN A 173 -7.40 3.46 17.20
CA GLN A 173 -6.19 3.18 17.95
C GLN A 173 -5.76 1.72 17.72
N LEU A 174 -4.55 1.54 17.19
CA LEU A 174 -3.81 0.28 17.16
C LEU A 174 -2.52 0.44 17.95
N GLN A 175 -1.94 -0.67 18.37
CA GLN A 175 -0.63 -0.66 19.01
C GLN A 175 0.45 -0.34 17.96
N TRP A 176 1.45 0.48 18.35
CA TRP A 176 2.64 0.72 17.54
C TRP A 176 3.86 0.10 18.20
N GLN A 177 4.65 -0.62 17.39
CA GLN A 177 5.93 -1.19 17.75
C GLN A 177 7.03 -0.44 17.01
N TYR A 178 8.13 -0.09 17.69
CA TYR A 178 9.20 0.71 17.08
C TYR A 178 10.44 -0.13 16.85
N ARG A 179 10.99 -0.07 15.62
CA ARG A 179 12.18 -0.81 15.22
C ARG A 179 13.47 -0.17 15.70
N GLN A 180 13.52 1.15 15.78
CA GLN A 180 14.71 1.92 16.19
C GLN A 180 15.91 1.58 15.30
N GLY A 181 15.78 1.70 13.99
CA GLY A 181 16.82 1.42 12.99
C GLY A 181 17.03 -0.07 12.66
N ARG A 182 16.37 -1.00 13.34
CA ARG A 182 16.44 -2.43 13.00
C ARG A 182 15.69 -2.72 11.68
N PRO A 183 16.09 -3.75 10.91
CA PRO A 183 15.41 -4.13 9.68
C PRO A 183 13.96 -4.55 9.93
N ALA A 184 13.02 -4.10 9.07
CA ALA A 184 11.63 -4.55 9.09
C ALA A 184 11.44 -5.99 8.57
N ALA A 185 12.47 -6.56 7.91
CA ALA A 185 12.40 -7.89 7.34
C ALA A 185 12.51 -8.97 8.42
N ALA A 186 11.56 -9.92 8.42
CA ALA A 186 11.45 -11.00 9.40
C ALA A 186 11.42 -10.47 10.85
N SER A 187 10.71 -9.38 11.09
CA SER A 187 10.67 -8.69 12.39
C SER A 187 10.16 -9.58 13.52
N GLN A 188 11.06 -9.92 14.45
CA GLN A 188 10.71 -10.63 15.67
C GLN A 188 9.97 -9.69 16.65
N ALA A 189 10.34 -8.42 16.69
CA ALA A 189 9.68 -7.44 17.56
C ALA A 189 8.19 -7.27 17.21
N LEU A 190 7.87 -7.21 15.91
CA LEU A 190 6.48 -7.18 15.47
C LEU A 190 5.75 -8.50 15.80
N LEU A 191 6.41 -9.66 15.62
CA LEU A 191 5.83 -10.95 15.98
C LEU A 191 5.54 -11.04 17.49
N GLU A 192 6.47 -10.64 18.35
CA GLU A 192 6.31 -10.62 19.80
C GLU A 192 5.15 -9.71 20.22
N ALA A 193 5.11 -8.47 19.70
CA ALA A 193 4.03 -7.53 19.98
C ALA A 193 2.66 -8.08 19.51
N PHE A 194 2.63 -8.72 18.34
CA PHE A 194 1.42 -9.34 17.79
C PHE A 194 0.95 -10.53 18.63
N THR A 195 1.88 -11.38 19.08
CA THR A 195 1.59 -12.53 19.95
C THR A 195 0.99 -12.09 21.29
N GLY A 196 1.43 -10.95 21.81
CA GLY A 196 0.93 -10.34 23.06
C GLY A 196 -0.47 -9.73 22.97
N LEU A 197 -1.04 -9.59 21.76
CA LEU A 197 -2.39 -9.03 21.62
C LEU A 197 -3.45 -9.88 22.33
N GLN A 198 -4.25 -9.22 23.15
CA GLN A 198 -5.39 -9.83 23.83
C GLN A 198 -6.58 -9.89 22.85
N LEU A 199 -6.63 -10.93 22.05
CA LEU A 199 -7.73 -11.17 21.10
C LEU A 199 -8.79 -12.08 21.72
N PRO A 200 -10.07 -11.94 21.32
CA PRO A 200 -11.10 -12.90 21.67
C PRO A 200 -10.71 -14.34 21.29
N SER A 201 -11.27 -15.32 22.00
CA SER A 201 -10.95 -16.75 21.78
C SER A 201 -11.41 -17.26 20.41
N ALA A 202 -12.58 -16.80 19.94
CA ALA A 202 -13.06 -17.13 18.60
C ALA A 202 -12.30 -16.33 17.53
N PRO A 203 -12.03 -16.91 16.35
CA PRO A 203 -11.37 -16.18 15.27
C PRO A 203 -12.18 -15.00 14.75
N GLY A 204 -11.51 -13.86 14.54
CA GLY A 204 -12.02 -12.75 13.73
C GLY A 204 -11.51 -12.85 12.29
N ILE A 205 -11.28 -11.69 11.62
CA ILE A 205 -10.58 -11.62 10.34
C ILE A 205 -9.26 -10.87 10.51
N ALA A 206 -8.16 -11.49 10.09
CA ALA A 206 -6.83 -10.87 10.11
C ALA A 206 -6.44 -10.35 8.72
N TYR A 207 -5.85 -9.17 8.71
CA TYR A 207 -5.23 -8.51 7.56
C TYR A 207 -3.75 -8.32 7.84
N LEU A 208 -2.92 -9.08 7.12
CA LEU A 208 -1.48 -9.09 7.28
C LEU A 208 -0.84 -8.55 6.01
N ALA A 209 -0.17 -7.39 6.07
CA ALA A 209 0.43 -6.75 4.90
C ALA A 209 1.81 -6.16 5.22
N GLY A 210 2.63 -5.95 4.17
CA GLY A 210 3.97 -5.39 4.28
C GLY A 210 5.07 -6.37 3.87
N GLU A 211 6.14 -6.55 4.67
CA GLU A 211 7.27 -7.40 4.33
C GLU A 211 6.90 -8.90 4.34
N ALA A 212 7.29 -9.59 3.28
CA ALA A 212 6.83 -10.96 2.98
C ALA A 212 7.15 -12.00 4.07
N ARG A 213 8.36 -11.97 4.64
CA ARG A 213 8.78 -12.93 5.68
C ARG A 213 8.08 -12.66 7.00
N THR A 214 7.93 -11.40 7.36
CA THR A 214 7.20 -10.98 8.57
C THR A 214 5.75 -11.43 8.48
N ILE A 215 5.07 -11.22 7.36
CA ILE A 215 3.71 -11.72 7.13
C ILE A 215 3.62 -13.23 7.31
N GLN A 216 4.59 -13.98 6.82
CA GLN A 216 4.62 -15.44 6.98
C GLN A 216 4.75 -15.87 8.45
N LEU A 217 5.54 -15.16 9.26
CA LEU A 217 5.66 -15.39 10.70
C LEU A 217 4.33 -15.15 11.40
N LEU A 218 3.69 -14.01 11.17
CA LEU A 218 2.40 -13.64 11.76
C LEU A 218 1.30 -14.64 11.37
N ARG A 219 1.24 -15.01 10.08
CA ARG A 219 0.28 -16.00 9.59
C ARG A 219 0.50 -17.37 10.22
N ARG A 220 1.75 -17.81 10.34
CA ARG A 220 2.08 -19.07 11.00
C ARG A 220 1.58 -19.07 12.44
N HIS A 221 1.86 -18.03 13.20
CA HIS A 221 1.37 -17.88 14.58
C HIS A 221 -0.16 -18.04 14.67
N LEU A 222 -0.93 -17.32 13.83
CA LEU A 222 -2.39 -17.43 13.83
C LEU A 222 -2.87 -18.85 13.52
N VAL A 223 -2.26 -19.52 12.53
CA VAL A 223 -2.69 -20.86 12.10
C VAL A 223 -2.27 -21.94 13.09
N THR A 224 -0.99 -21.94 13.53
CA THR A 224 -0.43 -23.06 14.30
C THR A 224 -0.62 -22.91 15.79
N GLU A 225 -0.60 -21.71 16.33
CA GLU A 225 -0.65 -21.50 17.78
C GLU A 225 -2.04 -21.06 18.23
N ARG A 226 -2.75 -20.26 17.43
CA ARG A 226 -4.13 -19.82 17.73
C ARG A 226 -5.22 -20.65 17.04
N GLY A 227 -4.86 -21.57 16.14
CA GLY A 227 -5.82 -22.45 15.45
C GLY A 227 -6.75 -21.75 14.46
N TRP A 228 -6.39 -20.56 13.98
CA TRP A 228 -7.25 -19.82 13.07
C TRP A 228 -7.39 -20.49 11.71
N PRO A 229 -8.60 -20.53 11.13
CA PRO A 229 -8.81 -21.04 9.79
C PRO A 229 -8.13 -20.13 8.76
N ARG A 230 -7.49 -20.73 7.77
CA ARG A 230 -6.71 -19.98 6.76
C ARG A 230 -7.54 -18.94 6.00
N GLN A 231 -8.83 -19.19 5.81
CA GLN A 231 -9.76 -18.28 5.13
C GLN A 231 -10.05 -17.01 5.95
N ALA A 232 -9.83 -17.02 7.25
CA ALA A 232 -9.96 -15.86 8.12
C ALA A 232 -8.71 -14.95 8.09
N ILE A 233 -7.68 -15.34 7.33
CA ILE A 233 -6.40 -14.61 7.28
C ILE A 233 -6.15 -14.14 5.86
N ARG A 234 -6.25 -12.83 5.64
CA ARG A 234 -5.93 -12.17 4.37
C ARG A 234 -4.51 -11.65 4.41
N THR A 235 -3.71 -12.03 3.43
CA THR A 235 -2.30 -11.64 3.36
C THR A 235 -1.99 -10.92 2.05
N LYS A 236 -1.19 -9.86 2.12
CA LYS A 236 -0.67 -9.17 0.94
C LYS A 236 0.78 -8.74 1.20
N PRO A 237 1.77 -9.47 0.66
CA PRO A 237 3.14 -9.01 0.69
C PRO A 237 3.30 -7.80 -0.25
N PHE A 238 3.95 -6.74 0.23
CA PHE A 238 4.24 -5.53 -0.53
C PHE A 238 5.67 -5.51 -1.02
N TRP A 239 6.59 -6.06 -0.22
CA TRP A 239 8.01 -6.08 -0.55
C TRP A 239 8.75 -7.21 0.17
N THR A 240 9.98 -7.48 -0.27
CA THR A 240 10.96 -8.32 0.42
C THR A 240 12.37 -7.87 0.01
N PRO A 241 13.37 -7.96 0.90
CA PRO A 241 14.73 -7.58 0.57
C PRO A 241 15.26 -8.29 -0.68
N GLY A 242 15.95 -7.54 -1.53
CA GLY A 242 16.58 -8.07 -2.75
C GLY A 242 15.66 -8.32 -3.94
N LYS A 243 14.33 -8.14 -3.81
CA LYS A 243 13.40 -8.22 -4.94
C LYS A 243 12.84 -6.85 -5.29
N ARG A 244 12.66 -6.61 -6.59
CA ARG A 244 12.03 -5.39 -7.11
C ARG A 244 10.62 -5.74 -7.56
N GLY A 245 9.62 -5.27 -6.79
CA GLY A 245 8.21 -5.58 -6.99
C GLY A 245 7.84 -7.00 -6.50
N LEU A 246 6.71 -7.12 -5.85
CA LEU A 246 6.00 -8.37 -5.57
C LEU A 246 4.63 -8.21 -6.22
N ASP A 247 4.51 -8.72 -7.44
CA ASP A 247 3.23 -8.84 -8.16
C ASP A 247 2.55 -10.16 -7.79
#